data_1eeb4798a9c5b8fcede4567d65ab5f93
#
_entry.id   1eeb4798a9c5b8fcede4567d65ab5f93
#
_cell.length_a   1.000
_cell.length_b   1.000
_cell.length_c   1.000
_cell.angle_alpha   90.00
_cell.angle_beta   90.00
_cell.angle_gamma   90.00
#
_symmetry.space_group_name_H-M   'P 1'
#
loop_
_entity.id
_entity.type
_entity.pdbx_description
1 polymer ?
#
loop_
_entity_poly.entity_id
_entity_poly.type
_entity_poly.pdbx_seq_one_letter_code
_entity_poly.pdbx_strand_id
1 'polypeptide(L)'
;LSIGIGVTLGALGALSMDINRADTQFDNQHSFHGYQWRTQYIKDIPETNTNIAVSYYRYTNDGYFSFDEANTRNWDYNSRQKSEIQFNISQTIFDGVSLYASGSQQDYWGNNEKNRNISVGVSGQQWGIGYSLNYQYSRYTDQNNDRALSLNLSIPLERWLPRSRVSYQMTSQKDRPTQHEMRLDGSLLDDGRLSYSLEQSLDDDNNHNSSVNASYRSPYGTFSAGYSYGND
;
A
#
# COMPACT_ATOMS: atom_id res chain seq x y z
N LEU A 1 1.23 27.71 3.09
CA LEU A 1 2.60 28.12 2.80
C LEU A 1 3.55 26.99 3.18
N SER A 2 4.50 26.66 2.28
CA SER A 2 5.53 25.65 2.53
C SER A 2 6.91 26.26 2.29
N ILE A 3 7.84 25.99 3.19
CA ILE A 3 9.26 26.37 3.06
C ILE A 3 10.08 25.14 3.46
N GLY A 4 11.05 24.78 2.63
CA GLY A 4 11.91 23.63 2.86
C GLY A 4 13.36 23.90 2.54
N ILE A 5 14.26 23.18 3.21
CA ILE A 5 15.70 23.17 2.96
C ILE A 5 16.18 21.72 2.89
N GLY A 6 17.07 21.44 1.96
CA GLY A 6 17.69 20.14 1.82
C GLY A 6 19.21 20.25 1.73
N VAL A 7 19.91 19.30 2.35
CA VAL A 7 21.38 19.25 2.35
C VAL A 7 21.79 17.84 1.95
N THR A 8 22.67 17.74 0.97
CA THR A 8 23.32 16.49 0.58
C THR A 8 24.62 16.34 1.37
N LEU A 9 24.75 15.24 2.11
CA LEU A 9 25.87 14.93 2.98
C LEU A 9 26.90 13.99 2.30
N GLY A 10 26.90 13.95 0.97
CA GLY A 10 27.76 13.06 0.20
C GLY A 10 27.45 11.58 0.48
N ALA A 11 28.46 10.80 0.84
CA ALA A 11 28.30 9.38 1.16
C ALA A 11 27.42 9.10 2.39
N LEU A 12 27.10 10.11 3.19
CA LEU A 12 26.22 9.97 4.36
C LEU A 12 24.73 10.12 4.01
N GLY A 13 24.38 10.43 2.77
CA GLY A 13 23.00 10.57 2.32
C GLY A 13 22.53 12.02 2.21
N ALA A 14 21.23 12.25 2.28
CA ALA A 14 20.61 13.56 2.19
C ALA A 14 19.60 13.75 3.33
N LEU A 15 19.58 14.97 3.87
CA LEU A 15 18.66 15.40 4.91
C LEU A 15 17.85 16.57 4.39
N SER A 16 16.52 16.51 4.54
CA SER A 16 15.63 17.65 4.26
C SER A 16 14.75 17.97 5.45
N MET A 17 14.37 19.22 5.55
CA MET A 17 13.45 19.72 6.55
C MET A 17 12.49 20.71 5.90
N ASP A 18 11.21 20.48 6.09
CA ASP A 18 10.13 21.30 5.55
C ASP A 18 9.23 21.77 6.69
N ILE A 19 8.75 23.02 6.54
CA ILE A 19 7.75 23.60 7.43
C ILE A 19 6.55 23.99 6.56
N ASN A 20 5.40 23.45 6.89
CA ASN A 20 4.14 23.74 6.25
C ASN A 20 3.24 24.50 7.22
N ARG A 21 2.68 25.62 6.77
CA ARG A 21 1.66 26.37 7.48
C ARG A 21 0.32 26.17 6.79
N ALA A 22 -0.69 25.79 7.54
CA ALA A 22 -2.08 25.76 7.12
C ALA A 22 -2.89 26.79 7.89
N ASP A 23 -3.69 27.56 7.17
CA ASP A 23 -4.71 28.47 7.70
C ASP A 23 -6.05 27.96 7.13
N THR A 24 -6.92 27.46 8.00
CA THR A 24 -8.20 26.87 7.61
C THR A 24 -9.34 27.64 8.25
N GLN A 25 -10.29 28.07 7.44
CA GLN A 25 -11.50 28.74 7.89
C GLN A 25 -12.72 27.90 7.53
N PHE A 26 -13.55 27.61 8.50
CA PHE A 26 -14.79 26.86 8.30
C PHE A 26 -16.00 27.79 8.34
N ASP A 27 -17.09 27.36 7.71
CA ASP A 27 -18.34 28.14 7.56
C ASP A 27 -18.91 28.71 8.89
N ASN A 28 -18.51 28.17 10.02
CA ASN A 28 -18.94 28.60 11.36
C ASN A 28 -18.05 29.69 11.97
N GLN A 29 -17.30 30.44 11.19
CA GLN A 29 -16.38 31.50 11.63
C GLN A 29 -15.22 31.05 12.54
N HIS A 30 -14.97 29.76 12.68
CA HIS A 30 -13.81 29.26 13.39
C HIS A 30 -12.62 29.18 12.43
N SER A 31 -11.57 29.95 12.72
CA SER A 31 -10.31 29.89 12.01
C SER A 31 -9.28 29.11 12.82
N PHE A 32 -8.60 28.21 12.16
CA PHE A 32 -7.56 27.39 12.77
C PHE A 32 -6.24 27.67 12.07
N HIS A 33 -5.16 27.73 12.84
CA HIS A 33 -3.81 27.94 12.36
C HIS A 33 -2.92 26.84 12.89
N GLY A 34 -2.12 26.25 12.04
CA GLY A 34 -1.20 25.20 12.46
C GLY A 34 0.02 25.11 11.59
N TYR A 35 1.06 24.52 12.14
CA TYR A 35 2.29 24.20 11.44
C TYR A 35 2.55 22.72 11.49
N GLN A 36 3.06 22.19 10.40
CA GLN A 36 3.60 20.84 10.29
C GLN A 36 5.09 20.94 10.02
N TRP A 37 5.86 20.21 10.78
CA TRP A 37 7.29 20.00 10.53
C TRP A 37 7.47 18.63 9.91
N ARG A 38 8.27 18.56 8.86
CA ARG A 38 8.69 17.31 8.25
C ARG A 38 10.20 17.28 8.20
N THR A 39 10.78 16.22 8.69
CA THR A 39 12.21 15.94 8.53
C THR A 39 12.34 14.61 7.81
N GLN A 40 13.17 14.55 6.79
CA GLN A 40 13.39 13.34 6.02
C GLN A 40 14.88 13.10 5.81
N TYR A 41 15.29 11.88 6.06
CA TYR A 41 16.63 11.39 5.76
C TYR A 41 16.54 10.28 4.73
N ILE A 42 17.37 10.36 3.70
CA ILE A 42 17.46 9.35 2.64
C ILE A 42 18.94 8.99 2.45
N LYS A 43 19.20 7.70 2.34
CA LYS A 43 20.52 7.19 2.02
C LYS A 43 20.42 6.03 1.04
N ASP A 44 21.16 6.14 -0.04
CA ASP A 44 21.40 5.07 -1.00
C ASP A 44 22.80 4.51 -0.78
N ILE A 45 22.92 3.19 -0.71
CA ILE A 45 24.17 2.47 -0.56
C ILE A 45 24.34 1.60 -1.81
N PRO A 46 25.03 2.11 -2.84
CA PRO A 46 25.17 1.42 -4.14
C PRO A 46 25.87 0.08 -4.02
N GLU A 47 26.83 -0.06 -3.10
CA GLU A 47 27.62 -1.28 -2.93
C GLU A 47 26.79 -2.49 -2.54
N THR A 48 25.67 -2.27 -1.85
CA THR A 48 24.74 -3.31 -1.39
C THR A 48 23.37 -3.19 -2.01
N ASN A 49 23.18 -2.26 -2.95
CA ASN A 49 21.87 -1.93 -3.53
C ASN A 49 20.80 -1.71 -2.44
N THR A 50 21.16 -0.95 -1.41
CA THR A 50 20.27 -0.69 -0.27
C THR A 50 19.81 0.75 -0.28
N ASN A 51 18.50 0.96 -0.12
CA ASN A 51 17.87 2.27 0.04
C ASN A 51 17.27 2.35 1.44
N ILE A 52 17.56 3.45 2.13
CA ILE A 52 17.05 3.74 3.48
C ILE A 52 16.36 5.08 3.43
N ALA A 53 15.13 5.16 3.91
CA ALA A 53 14.38 6.40 4.08
C ALA A 53 13.76 6.44 5.47
N VAL A 54 13.97 7.54 6.18
CA VAL A 54 13.34 7.82 7.48
C VAL A 54 12.67 9.17 7.38
N SER A 55 11.40 9.26 7.74
CA SER A 55 10.64 10.50 7.75
C SER A 55 10.00 10.70 9.13
N TYR A 56 10.07 11.92 9.62
CA TYR A 56 9.40 12.32 10.84
C TYR A 56 8.52 13.53 10.57
N TYR A 57 7.26 13.41 10.94
CA TYR A 57 6.24 14.45 10.82
C TYR A 57 5.80 14.85 12.23
N ARG A 58 5.68 16.15 12.47
CA ARG A 58 5.13 16.67 13.70
C ARG A 58 4.22 17.86 13.44
N TYR A 59 3.05 17.82 14.01
CA TYR A 59 2.10 18.93 14.05
C TYR A 59 2.33 19.71 15.33
N THR A 60 2.38 21.05 15.24
CA THR A 60 2.70 21.90 16.41
C THR A 60 1.51 22.05 17.34
N ASN A 61 0.31 21.95 16.80
CA ASN A 61 -0.95 22.04 17.53
C ASN A 61 -2.03 21.25 16.80
N ASP A 62 -3.17 21.12 17.42
CA ASP A 62 -4.38 20.51 16.87
C ASP A 62 -5.11 21.39 15.83
N GLY A 63 -4.61 22.58 15.55
CA GLY A 63 -5.14 23.53 14.57
C GLY A 63 -4.61 23.35 13.14
N TYR A 64 -3.68 22.41 12.88
CA TYR A 64 -3.26 22.12 11.53
C TYR A 64 -4.25 21.17 10.86
N PHE A 65 -4.76 21.56 9.70
CA PHE A 65 -5.59 20.72 8.85
C PHE A 65 -4.89 20.56 7.49
N SER A 66 -4.75 19.35 7.03
CA SER A 66 -4.40 19.08 5.64
C SER A 66 -5.58 19.48 4.73
N PHE A 67 -5.33 19.59 3.44
CA PHE A 67 -6.38 19.94 2.47
C PHE A 67 -7.53 18.92 2.49
N ASP A 68 -7.22 17.64 2.61
CA ASP A 68 -8.22 16.56 2.65
C ASP A 68 -9.03 16.61 3.95
N GLU A 69 -8.39 16.82 5.10
CA GLU A 69 -9.06 16.95 6.38
C GLU A 69 -9.97 18.19 6.42
N ALA A 70 -9.53 19.31 5.84
CA ALA A 70 -10.34 20.53 5.78
C ALA A 70 -11.61 20.36 4.92
N ASN A 71 -11.60 19.47 3.95
CA ASN A 71 -12.75 19.18 3.09
C ASN A 71 -13.64 18.03 3.60
N THR A 72 -13.21 17.30 4.62
CA THR A 72 -13.98 16.19 5.18
C THR A 72 -14.85 16.69 6.34
N ARG A 73 -16.18 16.52 6.25
CA ARG A 73 -17.15 17.02 7.25
C ARG A 73 -17.16 16.27 8.59
N ASN A 74 -16.44 15.17 8.72
CA ASN A 74 -16.41 14.38 9.96
C ASN A 74 -15.28 14.87 10.88
N TRP A 75 -15.65 15.61 11.89
CA TRP A 75 -14.76 16.18 12.87
C TRP A 75 -14.75 15.33 14.13
N ASP A 76 -13.81 14.44 14.26
CA ASP A 76 -13.51 13.83 15.53
C ASP A 76 -12.24 14.46 16.10
N TYR A 77 -12.42 15.35 17.07
CA TYR A 77 -11.33 16.10 17.72
C TYR A 77 -10.32 15.17 18.43
N ASN A 78 -10.77 13.96 18.82
CA ASN A 78 -9.97 13.04 19.61
C ASN A 78 -9.03 12.15 18.75
N SER A 79 -9.17 12.16 17.43
CA SER A 79 -8.39 11.30 16.55
C SER A 79 -7.35 12.04 15.71
N ARG A 80 -6.97 13.26 16.11
CA ARG A 80 -6.02 14.06 15.31
C ARG A 80 -4.59 13.67 15.55
N GLN A 81 -3.88 13.43 14.48
CA GLN A 81 -2.49 13.03 14.48
C GLN A 81 -1.60 14.14 15.06
N LYS A 82 -0.74 13.77 16.00
CA LYS A 82 0.24 14.65 16.65
C LYS A 82 1.62 14.53 16.01
N SER A 83 2.05 13.32 15.78
CA SER A 83 3.32 13.04 15.13
C SER A 83 3.30 11.69 14.45
N GLU A 84 4.18 11.52 13.48
CA GLU A 84 4.40 10.26 12.80
C GLU A 84 5.87 10.07 12.49
N ILE A 85 6.40 8.90 12.78
CA ILE A 85 7.68 8.46 12.29
C ILE A 85 7.46 7.30 11.32
N GLN A 86 8.12 7.35 10.19
CA GLN A 86 8.11 6.31 9.18
C GLN A 86 9.54 5.92 8.84
N PHE A 87 9.77 4.64 8.65
CA PHE A 87 11.02 4.14 8.07
C PHE A 87 10.72 3.16 6.94
N ASN A 88 11.56 3.18 5.93
CA ASN A 88 11.53 2.25 4.81
C ASN A 88 12.96 1.83 4.50
N ILE A 89 13.19 0.55 4.38
CA ILE A 89 14.46 -0.04 3.98
C ILE A 89 14.15 -1.04 2.88
N SER A 90 14.87 -0.95 1.78
CA SER A 90 14.81 -1.93 0.70
C SER A 90 16.21 -2.30 0.25
N GLN A 91 16.43 -3.56 -0.04
CA GLN A 91 17.70 -4.09 -0.50
C GLN A 91 17.47 -5.09 -1.62
N THR A 92 18.14 -4.91 -2.73
CA THR A 92 18.21 -5.92 -3.78
C THR A 92 19.39 -6.84 -3.50
N ILE A 93 19.10 -8.13 -3.20
CA ILE A 93 20.11 -9.11 -2.78
C ILE A 93 20.72 -9.80 -4.00
N PHE A 94 19.89 -10.17 -4.97
CA PHE A 94 20.25 -10.83 -6.22
C PHE A 94 19.50 -10.18 -7.36
N ASP A 95 19.91 -10.46 -8.58
CA ASP A 95 19.16 -10.04 -9.77
C ASP A 95 17.71 -10.54 -9.66
N GLY A 96 16.78 -9.59 -9.59
CA GLY A 96 15.35 -9.85 -9.52
C GLY A 96 14.80 -10.20 -8.13
N VAL A 97 15.60 -10.15 -7.04
CA VAL A 97 15.12 -10.41 -5.66
C VAL A 97 15.40 -9.23 -4.75
N SER A 98 14.35 -8.70 -4.14
CA SER A 98 14.41 -7.58 -3.20
C SER A 98 13.79 -7.94 -1.86
N LEU A 99 14.46 -7.56 -0.78
CA LEU A 99 13.92 -7.52 0.58
C LEU A 99 13.46 -6.10 0.89
N TYR A 100 12.41 -5.99 1.68
CA TYR A 100 11.98 -4.70 2.21
C TYR A 100 11.48 -4.83 3.64
N ALA A 101 11.68 -3.76 4.39
CA ALA A 101 11.10 -3.57 5.71
C ALA A 101 10.60 -2.13 5.81
N SER A 102 9.41 -1.95 6.32
CA SER A 102 8.85 -0.64 6.58
C SER A 102 8.13 -0.64 7.92
N GLY A 103 8.02 0.54 8.51
CA GLY A 103 7.24 0.71 9.71
C GLY A 103 6.85 2.14 9.93
N SER A 104 5.77 2.31 10.68
CA SER A 104 5.30 3.61 11.10
C SER A 104 4.77 3.57 12.54
N GLN A 105 4.92 4.68 13.23
CA GLN A 105 4.26 4.95 14.49
C GLN A 105 3.60 6.31 14.41
N GLN A 106 2.33 6.35 14.74
CA GLN A 106 1.51 7.56 14.81
C GLN A 106 1.08 7.78 16.24
N ASP A 107 1.28 9.01 16.73
CA ASP A 107 0.80 9.48 18.01
C ASP A 107 -0.32 10.50 17.76
N TYR A 108 -1.32 10.53 18.63
CA TYR A 108 -2.52 11.38 18.49
C TYR A 108 -2.64 12.41 19.59
N TRP A 109 -3.35 13.52 19.29
CA TRP A 109 -3.74 14.52 20.28
C TRP A 109 -4.95 14.01 21.08
N GLY A 110 -5.08 14.42 22.32
CA GLY A 110 -6.28 14.17 23.13
C GLY A 110 -6.34 12.83 23.85
N ASN A 111 -5.67 11.81 23.36
CA ASN A 111 -5.53 10.50 23.99
C ASN A 111 -4.08 10.00 23.86
N ASN A 112 -3.69 9.05 24.71
CA ASN A 112 -2.37 8.44 24.63
C ASN A 112 -2.33 7.31 23.58
N GLU A 113 -3.17 7.37 22.57
CA GLU A 113 -3.23 6.37 21.52
C GLU A 113 -1.97 6.40 20.63
N LYS A 114 -1.53 5.21 20.30
CA LYS A 114 -0.38 4.97 19.42
C LYS A 114 -0.72 3.86 18.44
N ASN A 115 -0.71 4.19 17.18
CA ASN A 115 -0.81 3.21 16.13
C ASN A 115 0.59 2.85 15.64
N ARG A 116 0.87 1.56 15.56
CA ARG A 116 2.13 1.03 15.03
C ARG A 116 1.85 0.04 13.93
N ASN A 117 2.60 0.15 12.86
CA ASN A 117 2.55 -0.77 11.75
C ASN A 117 3.99 -1.15 11.36
N ILE A 118 4.23 -2.44 11.19
CA ILE A 118 5.51 -2.97 10.72
C ILE A 118 5.19 -3.96 9.60
N SER A 119 5.88 -3.82 8.49
CA SER A 119 5.76 -4.72 7.34
C SER A 119 7.16 -5.16 6.92
N VAL A 120 7.32 -6.45 6.70
CA VAL A 120 8.54 -7.03 6.14
C VAL A 120 8.18 -7.98 5.02
N GLY A 121 8.99 -8.01 3.98
CA GLY A 121 8.68 -8.87 2.86
C GLY A 121 9.86 -9.10 1.93
N VAL A 122 9.64 -10.05 1.05
CA VAL A 122 10.49 -10.39 -0.06
C VAL A 122 9.66 -10.39 -1.34
N SER A 123 10.21 -9.86 -2.40
CA SER A 123 9.61 -9.94 -3.72
C SER A 123 10.68 -10.21 -4.76
N GLY A 124 10.28 -10.86 -5.83
CA GLY A 124 11.20 -11.14 -6.90
C GLY A 124 10.52 -11.64 -8.16
N GLN A 125 11.33 -11.70 -9.22
CA GLN A 125 10.95 -12.29 -10.48
C GLN A 125 12.09 -13.10 -11.02
N GLN A 126 11.84 -14.38 -11.32
CA GLN A 126 12.83 -15.26 -11.91
C GLN A 126 12.18 -16.17 -12.96
N TRP A 127 12.81 -16.30 -14.13
CA TRP A 127 12.27 -17.04 -15.28
C TRP A 127 10.85 -16.62 -15.70
N GLY A 128 10.53 -15.34 -15.52
CA GLY A 128 9.18 -14.81 -15.78
C GLY A 128 8.18 -15.03 -14.65
N ILE A 129 8.50 -15.87 -13.64
CA ILE A 129 7.64 -16.11 -12.47
C ILE A 129 7.87 -15.00 -11.46
N GLY A 130 6.81 -14.25 -11.18
CA GLY A 130 6.80 -13.25 -10.10
C GLY A 130 6.34 -13.87 -8.78
N TYR A 131 6.97 -13.47 -7.68
CA TYR A 131 6.58 -13.89 -6.34
C TYR A 131 6.75 -12.77 -5.32
N SER A 132 5.88 -12.75 -4.33
CA SER A 132 6.06 -11.89 -3.16
C SER A 132 5.47 -12.55 -1.92
N LEU A 133 6.18 -12.37 -0.80
CA LEU A 133 5.73 -12.74 0.53
C LEU A 133 5.84 -11.51 1.40
N ASN A 134 4.76 -11.13 2.06
CA ASN A 134 4.71 -10.00 2.97
C ASN A 134 4.08 -10.40 4.29
N TYR A 135 4.72 -10.02 5.39
CA TYR A 135 4.18 -10.12 6.74
C TYR A 135 3.99 -8.72 7.30
N GLN A 136 2.78 -8.45 7.78
CA GLN A 136 2.39 -7.19 8.40
C GLN A 136 1.93 -7.43 9.84
N TYR A 137 2.40 -6.57 10.73
CA TYR A 137 1.96 -6.50 12.12
C TYR A 137 1.47 -5.09 12.41
N SER A 138 0.22 -4.98 12.86
CA SER A 138 -0.41 -3.72 13.23
C SER A 138 -0.89 -3.76 14.68
N ARG A 139 -0.58 -2.71 15.41
CA ARG A 139 -1.03 -2.54 16.79
C ARG A 139 -1.74 -1.19 16.93
N TYR A 140 -2.97 -1.25 17.39
CA TYR A 140 -3.81 -0.11 17.72
C TYR A 140 -4.03 -0.12 19.23
N THR A 141 -4.09 1.06 19.87
CA THR A 141 -4.19 1.16 21.34
C THR A 141 -5.49 0.56 21.87
N ASP A 142 -6.61 0.75 21.14
CA ASP A 142 -7.94 0.32 21.58
C ASP A 142 -8.43 -0.96 20.91
N GLN A 143 -7.60 -1.59 20.09
CA GLN A 143 -7.96 -2.80 19.37
C GLN A 143 -6.93 -3.92 19.60
N ASN A 144 -7.38 -5.15 19.39
CA ASN A 144 -6.45 -6.28 19.35
C ASN A 144 -5.41 -6.12 18.24
N ASN A 145 -4.19 -6.57 18.53
CA ASN A 145 -3.14 -6.61 17.52
C ASN A 145 -3.58 -7.42 16.31
N ASP A 146 -3.35 -6.88 15.13
CA ASP A 146 -3.60 -7.57 13.87
C ASP A 146 -2.29 -8.09 13.26
N ARG A 147 -2.37 -9.22 12.57
CA ARG A 147 -1.27 -9.84 11.84
C ARG A 147 -1.81 -10.33 10.51
N ALA A 148 -1.10 -10.01 9.46
CA ALA A 148 -1.45 -10.44 8.12
C ALA A 148 -0.21 -11.05 7.44
N LEU A 149 -0.41 -12.18 6.78
CA LEU A 149 0.56 -12.81 5.89
C LEU A 149 -0.06 -12.87 4.50
N SER A 150 0.66 -12.34 3.51
CA SER A 150 0.22 -12.34 2.12
C SER A 150 1.29 -13.00 1.25
N LEU A 151 0.88 -13.96 0.46
CA LEU A 151 1.69 -14.61 -0.56
C LEU A 151 1.07 -14.36 -1.93
N ASN A 152 1.88 -13.92 -2.88
CA ASN A 152 1.45 -13.78 -4.28
C ASN A 152 2.43 -14.52 -5.18
N LEU A 153 1.89 -15.27 -6.12
CA LEU A 153 2.63 -15.96 -7.18
C LEU A 153 2.00 -15.58 -8.52
N SER A 154 2.81 -15.39 -9.52
CA SER A 154 2.38 -14.99 -10.87
C SER A 154 3.21 -15.68 -11.92
N ILE A 155 2.57 -16.53 -12.73
CA ILE A 155 3.22 -17.41 -13.69
C ILE A 155 2.73 -17.06 -15.10
N PRO A 156 3.59 -16.59 -16.00
CA PRO A 156 3.20 -16.38 -17.39
C PRO A 156 3.00 -17.73 -18.08
N LEU A 157 1.93 -17.83 -18.86
CA LEU A 157 1.59 -19.04 -19.59
C LEU A 157 1.97 -18.97 -21.09
N GLU A 158 2.85 -18.07 -21.47
CA GLU A 158 3.18 -17.76 -22.87
C GLU A 158 3.52 -18.98 -23.73
N ARG A 159 4.03 -20.06 -23.11
CA ARG A 159 4.34 -21.32 -23.81
C ARG A 159 3.11 -22.13 -24.22
N TRP A 160 2.02 -22.03 -23.45
CA TRP A 160 0.79 -22.82 -23.64
C TRP A 160 -0.39 -21.97 -24.06
N LEU A 161 -0.48 -20.77 -23.52
CA LEU A 161 -1.55 -19.82 -23.78
C LEU A 161 -0.94 -18.42 -23.93
N PRO A 162 -0.68 -17.97 -25.17
CA PRO A 162 -0.06 -16.68 -25.42
C PRO A 162 -0.77 -15.52 -24.71
N ARG A 163 0.00 -14.57 -24.19
CA ARG A 163 -0.51 -13.39 -23.50
C ARG A 163 -1.41 -13.69 -22.30
N SER A 164 -1.18 -14.81 -21.64
CA SER A 164 -1.97 -15.22 -20.48
C SER A 164 -1.10 -15.47 -19.27
N ARG A 165 -1.69 -15.32 -18.10
CA ARG A 165 -1.03 -15.43 -16.81
C ARG A 165 -1.94 -16.15 -15.83
N VAL A 166 -1.38 -17.02 -15.01
CA VAL A 166 -2.00 -17.51 -13.79
C VAL A 166 -1.39 -16.80 -12.61
N SER A 167 -2.23 -16.31 -11.73
CA SER A 167 -1.82 -15.77 -10.44
C SER A 167 -2.52 -16.51 -9.31
N TYR A 168 -1.78 -16.68 -8.21
CA TYR A 168 -2.28 -17.21 -6.96
C TYR A 168 -1.99 -16.21 -5.86
N GLN A 169 -3.00 -15.92 -5.05
CA GLN A 169 -2.88 -15.07 -3.88
C GLN A 169 -3.41 -15.81 -2.66
N MET A 170 -2.67 -15.75 -1.56
CA MET A 170 -3.10 -16.20 -0.25
C MET A 170 -3.01 -15.03 0.71
N THR A 171 -4.06 -14.80 1.49
CA THR A 171 -4.09 -13.80 2.55
C THR A 171 -4.59 -14.45 3.84
N SER A 172 -3.73 -14.50 4.85
CA SER A 172 -4.04 -14.99 6.18
C SER A 172 -3.98 -13.85 7.17
N GLN A 173 -5.08 -13.57 7.84
CA GLN A 173 -5.19 -12.54 8.87
C GLN A 173 -5.58 -13.16 10.20
N LYS A 174 -5.11 -12.55 11.29
CA LYS A 174 -5.52 -12.97 12.62
C LYS A 174 -7.04 -12.88 12.79
N ASP A 175 -7.63 -13.89 13.39
CA ASP A 175 -9.06 -13.96 13.71
C ASP A 175 -10.00 -13.87 12.46
N ARG A 176 -9.47 -14.22 11.28
CA ARG A 176 -10.23 -14.31 10.02
C ARG A 176 -9.84 -15.58 9.27
N PRO A 177 -10.77 -16.16 8.50
CA PRO A 177 -10.44 -17.27 7.61
C PRO A 177 -9.34 -16.90 6.63
N THR A 178 -8.43 -17.82 6.36
CA THR A 178 -7.43 -17.63 5.32
C THR A 178 -8.12 -17.67 3.95
N GLN A 179 -7.83 -16.68 3.13
CA GLN A 179 -8.38 -16.57 1.79
C GLN A 179 -7.35 -17.01 0.76
N HIS A 180 -7.79 -17.78 -0.20
CA HIS A 180 -7.03 -18.25 -1.35
C HIS A 180 -7.75 -17.79 -2.62
N GLU A 181 -7.03 -17.15 -3.50
CA GLU A 181 -7.55 -16.70 -4.79
C GLU A 181 -6.63 -17.22 -5.90
N MET A 182 -7.23 -17.82 -6.91
CA MET A 182 -6.56 -18.21 -8.14
C MET A 182 -7.22 -17.48 -9.30
N ARG A 183 -6.42 -16.84 -10.12
CA ARG A 183 -6.88 -16.09 -11.28
C ARG A 183 -6.10 -16.52 -12.52
N LEU A 184 -6.83 -16.73 -13.60
CA LEU A 184 -6.30 -16.83 -14.95
C LEU A 184 -6.79 -15.64 -15.75
N ASP A 185 -5.89 -14.83 -16.23
CA ASP A 185 -6.20 -13.69 -17.08
C ASP A 185 -5.37 -13.70 -18.35
N GLY A 186 -5.91 -13.12 -19.40
CA GLY A 186 -5.20 -13.04 -20.65
C GLY A 186 -5.96 -12.36 -21.77
N SER A 187 -5.34 -12.38 -22.93
CA SER A 187 -5.97 -11.88 -24.15
C SER A 187 -5.83 -12.88 -25.28
N LEU A 188 -6.91 -13.03 -26.01
CA LEU A 188 -6.98 -13.82 -27.23
C LEU A 188 -7.06 -12.89 -28.44
N LEU A 189 -6.89 -13.46 -29.61
CA LEU A 189 -6.76 -12.77 -30.90
C LEU A 189 -5.41 -12.03 -31.00
N ASP A 190 -4.87 -11.94 -32.20
CA ASP A 190 -3.51 -11.40 -32.44
C ASP A 190 -3.33 -9.94 -32.01
N ASP A 191 -4.41 -9.18 -32.01
CA ASP A 191 -4.43 -7.79 -31.61
C ASP A 191 -4.90 -7.56 -30.15
N GLY A 192 -5.13 -8.64 -29.38
CA GLY A 192 -5.55 -8.56 -27.98
C GLY A 192 -6.95 -8.00 -27.77
N ARG A 193 -7.80 -8.01 -28.79
CA ARG A 193 -9.16 -7.46 -28.71
C ARG A 193 -10.10 -8.24 -27.79
N LEU A 194 -9.85 -9.51 -27.57
CA LEU A 194 -10.63 -10.33 -26.63
C LEU A 194 -9.82 -10.56 -25.37
N SER A 195 -10.18 -9.93 -24.26
CA SER A 195 -9.62 -10.20 -22.94
C SER A 195 -10.57 -11.08 -22.13
N TYR A 196 -10.00 -11.91 -21.27
CA TYR A 196 -10.76 -12.78 -20.39
C TYR A 196 -10.09 -12.84 -19.01
N SER A 197 -10.90 -13.09 -17.99
CA SER A 197 -10.45 -13.44 -16.66
C SER A 197 -11.37 -14.50 -16.05
N LEU A 198 -10.74 -15.50 -15.43
CA LEU A 198 -11.39 -16.49 -14.60
C LEU A 198 -10.79 -16.37 -13.20
N GLU A 199 -11.63 -16.35 -12.21
CA GLU A 199 -11.21 -16.22 -10.82
C GLU A 199 -11.96 -17.21 -9.95
N GLN A 200 -11.23 -17.84 -9.06
CA GLN A 200 -11.75 -18.72 -8.03
C GLN A 200 -11.19 -18.27 -6.70
N SER A 201 -12.04 -17.89 -5.77
CA SER A 201 -11.67 -17.67 -4.38
C SER A 201 -12.27 -18.73 -3.47
N LEU A 202 -11.53 -19.08 -2.43
CA LEU A 202 -11.90 -20.04 -1.40
C LEU A 202 -11.35 -19.54 -0.06
N ASP A 203 -12.11 -19.71 1.00
CA ASP A 203 -11.63 -19.52 2.35
C ASP A 203 -11.69 -20.79 3.22
N ASP A 204 -11.06 -20.75 4.39
CA ASP A 204 -11.01 -21.90 5.33
C ASP A 204 -12.40 -22.27 5.90
N ASP A 205 -13.39 -21.39 5.79
CA ASP A 205 -14.79 -21.63 6.18
C ASP A 205 -15.62 -22.28 5.05
N ASN A 206 -14.97 -22.68 3.94
CA ASN A 206 -15.58 -23.23 2.72
C ASN A 206 -16.48 -22.25 1.95
N ASN A 207 -16.39 -20.96 2.19
CA ASN A 207 -17.01 -20.02 1.28
C ASN A 207 -16.20 -19.97 -0.01
N HIS A 208 -16.89 -20.02 -1.14
CA HIS A 208 -16.24 -19.98 -2.44
C HIS A 208 -16.96 -19.04 -3.38
N ASN A 209 -16.20 -18.37 -4.21
CA ASN A 209 -16.70 -17.54 -5.27
C ASN A 209 -15.93 -17.83 -6.55
N SER A 210 -16.68 -18.00 -7.63
CA SER A 210 -16.15 -18.22 -8.98
C SER A 210 -16.65 -17.12 -9.89
N SER A 211 -15.77 -16.49 -10.63
CA SER A 211 -16.16 -15.49 -11.61
C SER A 211 -15.49 -15.72 -12.96
N VAL A 212 -16.22 -15.42 -14.01
CA VAL A 212 -15.75 -15.43 -15.40
C VAL A 212 -16.13 -14.12 -16.03
N ASN A 213 -15.16 -13.44 -16.62
CA ASN A 213 -15.39 -12.19 -17.33
C ASN A 213 -14.72 -12.27 -18.71
N ALA A 214 -15.39 -11.72 -19.70
CA ALA A 214 -14.83 -11.56 -21.04
C ALA A 214 -15.18 -10.18 -21.58
N SER A 215 -14.25 -9.57 -22.29
CA SER A 215 -14.45 -8.26 -22.92
C SER A 215 -13.89 -8.27 -24.32
N TYR A 216 -14.70 -7.90 -25.28
CA TYR A 216 -14.32 -7.79 -26.69
C TYR A 216 -14.35 -6.34 -27.15
N ARG A 217 -13.23 -5.86 -27.65
CA ARG A 217 -13.09 -4.53 -28.23
C ARG A 217 -13.23 -4.59 -29.74
N SER A 218 -14.23 -3.92 -30.28
CA SER A 218 -14.46 -3.75 -31.71
C SER A 218 -14.25 -2.29 -32.13
N PRO A 219 -14.17 -1.98 -33.42
CA PRO A 219 -14.13 -0.59 -33.90
C PRO A 219 -15.38 0.22 -33.53
N TYR A 220 -16.48 -0.45 -33.21
CA TYR A 220 -17.76 0.18 -32.87
C TYR A 220 -18.03 0.31 -31.38
N GLY A 221 -17.23 -0.32 -30.53
CA GLY A 221 -17.39 -0.28 -29.09
C GLY A 221 -16.80 -1.48 -28.36
N THR A 222 -16.91 -1.48 -27.04
CA THR A 222 -16.50 -2.58 -26.17
C THR A 222 -17.71 -3.31 -25.64
N PHE A 223 -17.73 -4.63 -25.81
CA PHE A 223 -18.75 -5.53 -25.30
C PHE A 223 -18.15 -6.34 -24.16
N SER A 224 -18.80 -6.31 -23.01
CA SER A 224 -18.34 -7.07 -21.84
C SER A 224 -19.48 -7.95 -21.32
N ALA A 225 -19.13 -9.16 -20.93
CA ALA A 225 -20.01 -10.10 -20.27
C ALA A 225 -19.28 -10.72 -19.10
N GLY A 226 -20.01 -10.94 -18.01
CA GLY A 226 -19.47 -11.57 -16.82
C GLY A 226 -20.54 -12.40 -16.12
N TYR A 227 -20.10 -13.42 -15.44
CA TYR A 227 -20.90 -14.27 -14.58
C TYR A 227 -20.14 -14.55 -13.30
N SER A 228 -20.81 -14.47 -12.16
CA SER A 228 -20.25 -14.85 -10.88
C SER A 228 -21.22 -15.78 -10.15
N TYR A 229 -20.65 -16.73 -9.44
CA TYR A 229 -21.36 -17.68 -8.58
C TYR A 229 -20.57 -17.87 -7.29
N GLY A 230 -21.25 -17.71 -6.16
CA GLY A 230 -20.68 -17.93 -4.84
C GLY A 230 -21.73 -18.51 -3.90
N ASN A 231 -21.25 -19.16 -2.84
CA ASN A 231 -22.03 -19.45 -1.64
C ASN A 231 -21.54 -18.48 -0.54
N ASP A 232 -22.45 -17.73 0.00
CA ASP A 232 -22.25 -16.96 1.21
C ASP A 232 -22.60 -17.82 2.43
#